data_fa15bc2a26d3db7db1a1a0269b9f3ffd
#
_entry.id   fa15bc2a26d3db7db1a1a0269b9f3ffd
#
_cell.length_a   1.000
_cell.length_b   1.000
_cell.length_c   1.000
_cell.angle_alpha   90.00
_cell.angle_beta   90.00
_cell.angle_gamma   90.00
#
_symmetry.space_group_name_H-M   'P 1'
#
loop_
_entity.id
_entity.type
_entity.pdbx_description
1 polymer ?
#
loop_
_entity_poly.entity_id
_entity_poly.type
_entity_poly.pdbx_seq_one_letter_code
_entity_poly.pdbx_strand_id
1 'polypeptide(L)'
;FGKKRLDLAGPLLANLFRXLFRKLTKDVYRYXQKCVETHKEFNLSLAVKHQTITNGLKYSLATGNWGDQKKSMSSKAGVSQVLNRYTYASTLSHLRRCNTPLGREGKIAKPRQLHNTHWGMVCPAETPEGQACGLVKNLALMACISVGSYSAPVIEFLEEWGLESLEENANSTTPCTKVFVNGVWMGVHRDPANLVKTIKKLRRKDDISPEVSVVRDIREKELRLYTDAGRVCRPLFIVENQQLVLQKKHIRWLNSHYNDDGEEYKWESLVKGGVVELLDAEEEETVMISMTPEDLENSRLQQRGINPQTNDGEFDPAARLKAGVNSHTWTHCEIHPSMILGVCASI
;
A
#
# COMPACT_ATOMS: atom_id res chain seq x y z
N PHE A 1 8.21 -0.72 -6.23
CA PHE A 1 6.92 -1.07 -5.60
C PHE A 1 5.91 0.08 -5.62
N GLY A 2 6.35 1.30 -5.82
CA GLY A 2 5.42 2.42 -5.93
C GLY A 2 4.47 2.32 -7.12
N LYS A 3 4.89 1.62 -8.16
CA LYS A 3 4.11 1.48 -9.38
C LYS A 3 3.55 0.07 -9.57
N LYS A 4 3.65 -0.77 -8.54
CA LYS A 4 3.14 -2.13 -8.60
C LYS A 4 1.99 -2.29 -7.62
N ARG A 5 1.12 -3.25 -7.92
CA ARG A 5 -0.05 -3.55 -7.08
C ARG A 5 -0.06 -5.04 -6.78
N LEU A 6 -0.43 -5.38 -5.55
CA LEU A 6 -0.58 -6.75 -5.12
C LEU A 6 -2.06 -7.12 -5.10
N ASP A 7 -2.40 -8.19 -5.78
CA ASP A 7 -3.76 -8.73 -5.75
C ASP A 7 -3.84 -9.73 -4.59
N LEU A 8 -4.60 -9.36 -3.57
CA LEU A 8 -4.88 -10.26 -2.45
C LEU A 8 -6.07 -11.16 -2.80
N ALA A 9 -6.50 -11.97 -1.82
CA ALA A 9 -7.57 -12.94 -2.03
C ALA A 9 -8.87 -12.31 -2.52
N GLY A 10 -9.21 -11.13 -1.98
CA GLY A 10 -10.45 -10.44 -2.36
C GLY A 10 -10.53 -10.16 -3.84
N PRO A 11 -9.62 -9.36 -4.39
CA PRO A 11 -9.64 -9.08 -5.83
C PRO A 11 -9.52 -10.32 -6.70
N LEU A 12 -8.71 -11.30 -6.29
CA LEU A 12 -8.54 -12.53 -7.06
C LEU A 12 -9.84 -13.32 -7.14
N LEU A 13 -10.52 -13.49 -6.01
CA LEU A 13 -11.79 -14.22 -5.97
C LEU A 13 -12.89 -13.44 -6.67
N ALA A 14 -12.91 -12.12 -6.52
CA ALA A 14 -13.93 -11.28 -7.17
C ALA A 14 -13.83 -11.39 -8.69
N ASN A 15 -12.62 -11.32 -9.23
CA ASN A 15 -12.42 -11.42 -10.66
C ASN A 15 -12.78 -12.79 -11.18
N LEU A 16 -12.47 -13.84 -10.42
CA LEU A 16 -12.86 -15.20 -10.77
C LEU A 16 -14.38 -15.34 -10.77
N PHE A 17 -15.03 -14.82 -9.76
CA PHE A 17 -16.50 -14.87 -9.68
C PHE A 17 -17.13 -14.12 -10.86
N ARG A 18 -16.60 -12.97 -11.20
CA ARG A 18 -17.09 -12.26 -12.36
C ARG A 18 -16.97 -13.07 -13.65
N UNK A 19 -16.02 -13.77 -13.74
CA UNK A 19 -15.78 -14.53 -14.79
C UNK A 19 -16.74 -15.51 -14.93
N LEU A 20 -17.02 -16.15 -13.85
CA LEU A 20 -17.99 -17.25 -13.82
C LEU A 20 -19.42 -16.74 -13.96
N PHE A 21 -19.72 -15.61 -13.36
CA PHE A 21 -21.05 -15.03 -13.46
C PHE A 21 -21.38 -14.61 -14.90
N ARG A 22 -20.41 -14.04 -15.59
CA ARG A 22 -20.61 -13.70 -17.00
C ARG A 22 -20.87 -14.94 -17.84
N LYS A 23 -20.18 -16.04 -17.55
CA LYS A 23 -20.41 -17.31 -18.22
C LYS A 23 -21.82 -17.80 -17.97
N LEU A 24 -22.28 -17.72 -16.72
CA LEU A 24 -23.63 -18.10 -16.35
C LEU A 24 -24.68 -17.30 -17.13
N THR A 25 -24.54 -15.96 -17.14
CA THR A 25 -25.50 -15.10 -17.84
C THR A 25 -25.46 -15.31 -19.34
N LYS A 26 -24.30 -15.60 -19.88
CA LYS A 26 -24.16 -15.89 -21.31
C LYS A 26 -24.87 -17.19 -21.67
N ASP A 27 -24.75 -18.19 -20.80
CA ASP A 27 -25.47 -19.47 -21.03
C ASP A 27 -26.98 -19.29 -20.95
N VAL A 28 -27.44 -18.46 -20.01
CA VAL A 28 -28.87 -18.15 -19.91
C VAL A 28 -29.34 -17.45 -21.19
N TYR A 29 -28.56 -16.50 -21.70
CA TYR A 29 -28.87 -15.81 -22.94
C TYR A 29 -28.97 -16.79 -24.11
N ARG A 30 -28.05 -17.73 -24.22
CA ARG A 30 -28.04 -18.73 -25.27
C ARG A 30 -29.25 -19.63 -25.17
N TYR A 31 -29.68 -19.98 -23.97
CA TYR A 31 -30.91 -20.78 -23.76
C TYR A 31 -32.16 -20.02 -24.21
N UNK A 32 -32.08 -18.80 -23.90
CA UNK A 32 -33.05 -18.02 -24.26
C UNK A 32 -33.21 -17.98 -25.64
N GLN A 33 -32.22 -17.74 -26.26
CA GLN A 33 -32.21 -17.62 -27.70
C GLN A 33 -32.69 -18.90 -28.39
N LYS A 34 -32.24 -20.02 -27.87
CA LYS A 34 -32.63 -21.32 -28.40
C LYS A 34 -34.11 -21.56 -28.22
N CYS A 35 -34.71 -21.16 -27.11
CA CYS A 35 -36.15 -21.29 -26.89
C CYS A 35 -36.94 -20.45 -27.87
N VAL A 36 -36.48 -19.25 -28.19
CA VAL A 36 -37.13 -18.39 -29.17
C VAL A 36 -37.08 -19.01 -30.56
N GLU A 37 -35.93 -19.55 -30.93
CA GLU A 37 -35.76 -20.17 -32.26
C GLU A 37 -36.58 -21.43 -32.45
N THR A 38 -36.74 -22.22 -31.39
CA THR A 38 -37.46 -23.49 -31.45
C THR A 38 -38.90 -23.37 -30.98
N HIS A 39 -39.35 -22.16 -30.62
CA HIS A 39 -40.70 -21.87 -30.14
C HIS A 39 -41.05 -22.67 -28.88
N LYS A 40 -40.08 -22.93 -28.03
CA LYS A 40 -40.28 -23.59 -26.74
C LYS A 40 -40.47 -22.55 -25.65
N GLU A 41 -41.22 -22.94 -24.62
CA GLU A 41 -41.46 -22.08 -23.48
C GLU A 41 -40.17 -21.92 -22.68
N PHE A 42 -39.86 -20.68 -22.31
CA PHE A 42 -38.68 -20.37 -21.48
C PHE A 42 -38.94 -20.72 -20.02
N ASN A 43 -38.03 -21.48 -19.44
CA ASN A 43 -38.08 -21.84 -18.02
C ASN A 43 -36.78 -21.37 -17.34
N LEU A 44 -36.92 -20.40 -16.48
CA LEU A 44 -35.75 -19.81 -15.79
C LEU A 44 -35.00 -20.85 -14.97
N SER A 45 -35.72 -21.76 -14.33
CA SER A 45 -35.08 -22.79 -13.50
C SER A 45 -34.18 -23.72 -14.31
N LEU A 46 -34.54 -23.96 -15.57
CA LEU A 46 -33.68 -24.76 -16.47
C LEU A 46 -32.55 -23.93 -17.07
N ALA A 47 -32.76 -22.63 -17.22
CA ALA A 47 -31.80 -21.74 -17.83
C ALA A 47 -30.60 -21.49 -16.90
N VAL A 48 -30.86 -21.28 -15.60
CA VAL A 48 -29.86 -20.96 -14.64
C VAL A 48 -29.20 -22.24 -14.11
N LYS A 49 -27.95 -22.45 -14.49
CA LYS A 49 -27.19 -23.62 -14.06
C LYS A 49 -26.20 -23.16 -13.00
N HIS A 50 -26.58 -23.29 -11.72
CA HIS A 50 -25.77 -22.82 -10.61
C HIS A 50 -24.42 -23.52 -10.53
N GLN A 51 -24.30 -24.72 -11.08
CA GLN A 51 -23.07 -25.48 -11.08
C GLN A 51 -21.93 -24.80 -11.85
N THR A 52 -22.29 -23.91 -12.78
CA THR A 52 -21.28 -23.15 -13.52
C THR A 52 -20.37 -22.39 -12.54
N ILE A 53 -20.98 -21.72 -11.58
CA ILE A 53 -20.20 -20.96 -10.57
C ILE A 53 -19.53 -21.92 -9.59
N THR A 54 -20.29 -22.89 -9.06
CA THR A 54 -19.76 -23.84 -8.07
C THR A 54 -18.55 -24.61 -8.60
N ASN A 55 -18.70 -25.19 -9.79
CA ASN A 55 -17.63 -26.00 -10.36
C ASN A 55 -16.43 -25.16 -10.78
N GLY A 56 -16.69 -23.95 -11.26
CA GLY A 56 -15.60 -23.04 -11.62
C GLY A 56 -14.78 -22.61 -10.43
N LEU A 57 -15.44 -22.31 -9.32
CA LEU A 57 -14.74 -21.96 -8.08
C LEU A 57 -13.93 -23.15 -7.55
N LYS A 58 -14.57 -24.33 -7.52
CA LYS A 58 -13.89 -25.55 -7.05
C LYS A 58 -12.66 -25.85 -7.90
N TYR A 59 -12.78 -25.75 -9.22
CA TYR A 59 -11.67 -26.03 -10.12
C TYR A 59 -10.47 -25.09 -9.85
N SER A 60 -10.73 -23.80 -9.78
CA SER A 60 -9.64 -22.83 -9.59
C SER A 60 -8.99 -22.98 -8.22
N LEU A 61 -9.80 -23.16 -7.18
CA LEU A 61 -9.25 -23.35 -5.83
C LEU A 61 -8.47 -24.63 -5.68
N ALA A 62 -8.94 -25.72 -6.35
CA ALA A 62 -8.29 -27.01 -6.23
C ALA A 62 -6.99 -27.10 -7.03
N THR A 63 -6.95 -26.52 -8.24
CA THR A 63 -5.82 -26.67 -9.13
C THR A 63 -4.81 -25.51 -9.07
N GLY A 64 -5.27 -24.36 -8.57
CA GLY A 64 -4.44 -23.17 -8.61
C GLY A 64 -4.43 -22.47 -9.96
N ASN A 65 -5.15 -23.00 -10.93
CA ASN A 65 -5.31 -22.40 -12.26
C ASN A 65 -6.48 -21.42 -12.21
N TRP A 66 -6.16 -20.13 -12.26
CA TRP A 66 -7.15 -19.09 -11.98
C TRP A 66 -7.79 -18.61 -13.28
N GLY A 67 -8.96 -19.15 -13.60
CA GLY A 67 -9.67 -18.79 -14.79
C GLY A 67 -10.49 -19.94 -15.32
N ASP A 68 -10.91 -19.80 -16.59
CA ASP A 68 -11.74 -20.79 -17.26
C ASP A 68 -10.95 -22.08 -17.50
N GLN A 69 -11.55 -23.21 -17.12
CA GLN A 69 -10.97 -24.53 -17.32
C GLN A 69 -10.62 -24.79 -18.80
N LYS A 70 -11.45 -24.29 -19.71
CA LYS A 70 -11.25 -24.46 -21.15
C LYS A 70 -10.14 -23.58 -21.71
N LYS A 71 -9.77 -22.53 -20.96
CA LYS A 71 -8.71 -21.59 -21.36
C LYS A 71 -7.52 -21.69 -20.42
N SER A 72 -7.12 -22.92 -20.09
CA SER A 72 -6.07 -23.17 -19.11
C SER A 72 -4.73 -22.56 -19.53
N MET A 73 -4.51 -22.39 -20.83
CA MET A 73 -3.25 -21.80 -21.33
C MET A 73 -3.14 -20.29 -21.02
N SER A 74 -4.28 -19.61 -20.90
CA SER A 74 -4.30 -18.17 -20.64
C SER A 74 -4.55 -17.84 -19.17
N SER A 75 -4.80 -18.84 -18.33
CA SER A 75 -5.06 -18.63 -16.91
C SER A 75 -3.76 -18.54 -16.14
N LYS A 76 -3.82 -17.84 -15.01
CA LYS A 76 -2.69 -17.76 -14.08
C LYS A 76 -2.55 -19.11 -13.35
N ALA A 77 -1.33 -19.57 -13.18
CA ALA A 77 -1.07 -20.82 -12.47
C ALA A 77 -0.50 -20.54 -11.08
N GLY A 78 -0.72 -21.46 -10.16
CA GLY A 78 -0.15 -21.39 -8.83
C GLY A 78 -0.74 -20.33 -7.94
N VAL A 79 -1.95 -19.86 -8.25
CA VAL A 79 -2.59 -18.80 -7.47
C VAL A 79 -3.03 -19.34 -6.11
N SER A 80 -3.74 -20.46 -6.09
CA SER A 80 -4.00 -21.16 -4.83
C SER A 80 -2.94 -22.24 -4.64
N GLN A 81 -2.51 -22.44 -3.40
CA GLN A 81 -1.47 -23.38 -3.05
C GLN A 81 -1.86 -24.11 -1.79
N VAL A 82 -1.36 -25.34 -1.64
CA VAL A 82 -1.55 -26.09 -0.39
C VAL A 82 -0.78 -25.36 0.70
N LEU A 83 -1.47 -24.98 1.77
CA LEU A 83 -0.87 -24.18 2.83
C LEU A 83 0.17 -25.01 3.59
N ASN A 84 1.35 -24.42 3.77
CA ASN A 84 2.45 -25.04 4.48
C ASN A 84 2.10 -25.14 5.97
N ARG A 85 2.17 -26.37 6.51
CA ARG A 85 1.85 -26.64 7.93
C ARG A 85 3.03 -27.24 8.67
N TYR A 86 4.25 -26.99 8.18
CA TYR A 86 5.43 -27.57 8.80
C TYR A 86 5.66 -27.02 10.22
N THR A 87 5.53 -25.70 10.37
CA THR A 87 5.59 -25.03 11.67
C THR A 87 4.60 -23.88 11.66
N TYR A 88 4.34 -23.30 12.84
CA TYR A 88 3.48 -22.12 12.92
C TYR A 88 4.08 -20.96 12.09
N ALA A 89 5.39 -20.77 12.20
CA ALA A 89 6.08 -19.72 11.45
C ALA A 89 5.97 -19.93 9.95
N SER A 90 6.09 -21.17 9.47
CA SER A 90 5.99 -21.44 8.03
C SER A 90 4.60 -21.17 7.49
N THR A 91 3.56 -21.43 8.30
CA THR A 91 2.19 -21.13 7.92
C THR A 91 2.00 -19.62 7.76
N LEU A 92 2.44 -18.85 8.75
CA LEU A 92 2.33 -17.38 8.68
C LEU A 92 3.13 -16.82 7.51
N SER A 93 4.33 -17.32 7.30
CA SER A 93 5.17 -16.89 6.19
C SER A 93 4.47 -17.16 4.85
N HIS A 94 3.89 -18.34 4.69
CA HIS A 94 3.21 -18.69 3.45
C HIS A 94 2.01 -17.78 3.16
N LEU A 95 1.28 -17.39 4.21
CA LEU A 95 0.11 -16.52 4.07
C LEU A 95 0.50 -15.07 3.68
N ARG A 96 1.76 -14.71 3.88
CA ARG A 96 2.26 -13.37 3.60
C ARG A 96 3.24 -13.36 2.43
N ARG A 97 3.06 -14.28 1.49
CA ARG A 97 4.00 -14.47 0.39
C ARG A 97 3.51 -13.79 -0.89
N CYS A 98 4.44 -13.16 -1.61
CA CYS A 98 4.16 -12.48 -2.86
C CYS A 98 4.83 -13.23 -4.01
N ASN A 99 4.12 -13.37 -5.10
CA ASN A 99 4.64 -14.02 -6.29
C ASN A 99 4.67 -13.05 -7.46
N THR A 100 5.77 -13.05 -8.18
CA THR A 100 5.90 -12.29 -9.42
C THR A 100 5.63 -13.25 -10.58
N PRO A 101 4.63 -12.98 -11.43
CA PRO A 101 4.24 -13.92 -12.49
C PRO A 101 5.15 -13.82 -13.71
N LEU A 102 6.42 -14.19 -13.52
CA LEU A 102 7.39 -14.25 -14.60
C LEU A 102 7.88 -15.67 -14.76
N GLY A 103 8.27 -16.03 -15.99
CA GLY A 103 8.85 -17.34 -16.23
C GLY A 103 10.15 -17.50 -15.45
N ARG A 104 10.26 -18.64 -14.75
CA ARG A 104 11.44 -18.95 -13.94
C ARG A 104 12.67 -19.22 -14.77
N GLU A 105 12.47 -19.61 -16.03
CA GLU A 105 13.56 -19.94 -16.96
C GLU A 105 14.19 -18.70 -17.58
N GLY A 106 13.51 -17.57 -17.55
CA GLY A 106 14.03 -16.32 -18.08
C GLY A 106 15.22 -15.84 -17.28
N LYS A 107 16.20 -15.26 -17.98
CA LYS A 107 17.41 -14.74 -17.34
C LYS A 107 17.33 -13.25 -17.07
N ILE A 108 16.11 -12.75 -16.84
CA ILE A 108 15.91 -11.33 -16.54
C ILE A 108 16.31 -11.09 -15.10
N ALA A 109 17.34 -10.28 -14.90
CA ALA A 109 17.93 -10.08 -13.58
C ALA A 109 17.19 -9.02 -12.74
N LYS A 110 16.70 -7.97 -13.39
CA LYS A 110 16.12 -6.83 -12.65
C LYS A 110 15.00 -7.17 -11.68
N PRO A 111 13.98 -7.96 -12.07
CA PRO A 111 12.90 -8.24 -11.13
C PRO A 111 13.33 -9.11 -9.94
N ARG A 112 14.50 -9.73 -10.02
CA ARG A 112 15.04 -10.57 -8.93
C ARG A 112 15.83 -9.75 -7.92
N GLN A 113 16.22 -8.54 -8.27
CA GLN A 113 17.07 -7.70 -7.41
C GLN A 113 16.26 -7.06 -6.28
N LEU A 114 16.93 -6.85 -5.16
CA LEU A 114 16.34 -6.13 -4.04
C LEU A 114 16.32 -4.65 -4.37
N HIS A 115 15.12 -4.10 -4.52
CA HIS A 115 14.95 -2.69 -4.86
C HIS A 115 14.87 -1.83 -3.60
N ASN A 116 15.27 -0.58 -3.72
CA ASN A 116 15.23 0.33 -2.57
C ASN A 116 13.83 0.51 -2.00
N THR A 117 12.80 0.45 -2.84
CA THR A 117 11.41 0.62 -2.40
C THR A 117 10.92 -0.57 -1.57
N HIS A 118 11.70 -1.63 -1.47
CA HIS A 118 11.35 -2.79 -0.65
C HIS A 118 11.49 -2.52 0.86
N TRP A 119 12.22 -1.46 1.23
CA TRP A 119 12.46 -1.17 2.65
C TRP A 119 11.14 -1.11 3.41
N GLY A 120 11.00 -1.96 4.42
CA GLY A 120 9.81 -2.01 5.26
C GLY A 120 8.58 -2.62 4.62
N MET A 121 8.65 -2.92 3.32
CA MET A 121 7.53 -3.52 2.58
C MET A 121 7.75 -5.01 2.34
N VAL A 122 8.95 -5.38 1.92
CA VAL A 122 9.33 -6.75 1.57
C VAL A 122 10.59 -7.12 2.33
N CYS A 123 10.61 -8.30 2.93
CA CYS A 123 11.78 -8.78 3.66
C CYS A 123 13.00 -8.83 2.74
N PRO A 124 14.12 -8.24 3.15
CA PRO A 124 15.33 -8.24 2.33
C PRO A 124 16.06 -9.60 2.32
N ALA A 125 15.73 -10.50 3.24
CA ALA A 125 16.44 -11.76 3.41
C ALA A 125 15.63 -12.99 3.01
N GLU A 126 14.33 -12.96 3.22
CA GLU A 126 13.49 -14.14 3.03
C GLU A 126 13.06 -14.27 1.57
N THR A 127 13.71 -15.17 0.83
CA THR A 127 13.38 -15.47 -0.57
C THR A 127 13.91 -16.88 -0.86
N PRO A 128 13.25 -17.65 -1.76
CA PRO A 128 13.75 -18.98 -2.10
C PRO A 128 15.10 -18.94 -2.82
N GLU A 129 15.80 -20.05 -2.74
CA GLU A 129 17.02 -20.24 -3.55
C GLU A 129 16.63 -20.87 -4.87
N GLY A 130 17.45 -20.64 -5.90
CA GLY A 130 17.27 -21.26 -7.19
C GLY A 130 16.45 -20.43 -8.16
N GLN A 131 15.59 -21.09 -8.92
CA GLN A 131 14.85 -20.45 -10.02
C GLN A 131 13.91 -19.35 -9.57
N ALA A 132 13.37 -19.44 -8.35
CA ALA A 132 12.40 -18.47 -7.84
C ALA A 132 13.04 -17.35 -7.01
N CYS A 133 14.37 -17.35 -6.94
CA CYS A 133 15.08 -16.34 -6.12
C CYS A 133 14.72 -14.93 -6.55
N GLY A 134 14.24 -14.12 -5.60
CA GLY A 134 13.86 -12.74 -5.87
C GLY A 134 12.51 -12.55 -6.53
N LEU A 135 11.94 -13.60 -7.11
CA LEU A 135 10.61 -13.52 -7.74
C LEU A 135 9.51 -13.84 -6.73
N VAL A 136 9.81 -14.70 -5.77
CA VAL A 136 8.91 -14.97 -4.65
C VAL A 136 9.43 -14.17 -3.46
N LYS A 137 8.58 -13.32 -2.93
CA LYS A 137 8.95 -12.39 -1.85
C LYS A 137 8.03 -12.60 -0.66
N ASN A 138 8.44 -12.07 0.48
CA ASN A 138 7.66 -12.17 1.71
C ASN A 138 7.47 -10.77 2.28
N LEU A 139 6.25 -10.46 2.70
CA LEU A 139 5.94 -9.15 3.27
C LEU A 139 6.67 -8.94 4.60
N ALA A 140 7.15 -7.74 4.81
CA ALA A 140 7.74 -7.35 6.08
C ALA A 140 6.66 -7.37 7.16
N LEU A 141 7.09 -7.46 8.42
CA LEU A 141 6.17 -7.72 9.54
C LEU A 141 5.02 -6.74 9.65
N MET A 142 5.27 -5.45 9.44
CA MET A 142 4.21 -4.45 9.60
C MET A 142 3.64 -3.95 8.27
N ALA A 143 4.07 -4.52 7.14
CA ALA A 143 3.55 -4.13 5.84
C ALA A 143 2.08 -4.53 5.71
N CYS A 144 1.32 -3.70 5.05
CA CYS A 144 -0.09 -3.97 4.75
C CYS A 144 -0.42 -3.55 3.33
N ILE A 145 -1.56 -4.02 2.85
CA ILE A 145 -1.99 -3.79 1.48
C ILE A 145 -3.26 -2.96 1.53
N SER A 146 -3.33 -1.90 0.74
CA SER A 146 -4.51 -1.05 0.73
C SER A 146 -5.72 -1.80 0.19
N VAL A 147 -6.85 -1.58 0.83
CA VAL A 147 -8.12 -2.18 0.42
C VAL A 147 -8.76 -1.35 -0.69
N GLY A 148 -8.48 -0.06 -0.69
CA GLY A 148 -9.02 0.87 -1.67
C GLY A 148 -10.24 1.60 -1.15
N SER A 149 -10.47 2.77 -1.70
CA SER A 149 -11.62 3.59 -1.36
C SER A 149 -12.05 4.35 -2.60
N TYR A 150 -13.25 4.93 -2.54
CA TYR A 150 -13.74 5.72 -3.65
C TYR A 150 -12.97 7.02 -3.77
N SER A 151 -12.69 7.43 -4.98
CA SER A 151 -11.99 8.67 -5.25
C SER A 151 -12.88 9.90 -5.22
N ALA A 152 -14.21 9.71 -5.33
CA ALA A 152 -15.14 10.83 -5.44
C ALA A 152 -15.02 11.84 -4.29
N PRO A 153 -14.97 11.42 -3.02
CA PRO A 153 -14.80 12.40 -1.94
C PRO A 153 -13.50 13.21 -2.06
N VAL A 154 -12.42 12.57 -2.51
CA VAL A 154 -11.14 13.25 -2.68
C VAL A 154 -11.23 14.28 -3.79
N ILE A 155 -11.88 13.94 -4.89
CA ILE A 155 -12.06 14.86 -6.02
C ILE A 155 -12.91 16.06 -5.61
N GLU A 156 -13.99 15.83 -4.86
CA GLU A 156 -14.83 16.91 -4.35
C GLU A 156 -14.05 17.86 -3.46
N PHE A 157 -13.19 17.29 -2.59
CA PHE A 157 -12.35 18.09 -1.73
C PHE A 157 -11.39 18.97 -2.56
N LEU A 158 -10.77 18.38 -3.59
CA LEU A 158 -9.85 19.12 -4.45
C LEU A 158 -10.55 20.30 -5.12
N GLU A 159 -11.78 20.09 -5.59
CA GLU A 159 -12.55 21.14 -6.24
C GLU A 159 -12.85 22.29 -5.29
N GLU A 160 -13.15 21.98 -4.03
CA GLU A 160 -13.41 23.00 -3.01
C GLU A 160 -12.13 23.77 -2.64
N TRP A 161 -10.97 23.16 -2.76
CA TRP A 161 -9.71 23.75 -2.31
C TRP A 161 -8.85 24.29 -3.46
N GLY A 162 -9.48 24.66 -4.56
CA GLY A 162 -8.82 25.42 -5.58
C GLY A 162 -8.32 24.66 -6.79
N LEU A 163 -8.77 23.43 -6.99
CA LEU A 163 -8.45 22.69 -8.21
C LEU A 163 -9.10 23.39 -9.39
N GLU A 164 -8.30 23.74 -10.39
CA GLU A 164 -8.79 24.36 -11.62
C GLU A 164 -8.85 23.30 -12.71
N SER A 165 -9.98 23.24 -13.41
CA SER A 165 -10.12 22.28 -14.50
C SER A 165 -9.15 22.63 -15.63
N LEU A 166 -8.90 21.66 -16.49
CA LEU A 166 -8.01 21.88 -17.64
C LEU A 166 -8.55 22.97 -18.56
N GLU A 167 -9.86 23.04 -18.69
CA GLU A 167 -10.50 24.07 -19.53
C GLU A 167 -10.31 25.47 -18.94
N GLU A 168 -10.47 25.62 -17.63
CA GLU A 168 -10.29 26.91 -16.95
C GLU A 168 -8.86 27.41 -17.08
N ASN A 169 -7.89 26.51 -17.15
CA ASN A 169 -6.47 26.86 -17.16
C ASN A 169 -5.86 26.86 -18.56
N ALA A 170 -6.65 26.59 -19.60
CA ALA A 170 -6.14 26.42 -20.95
C ALA A 170 -5.33 27.61 -21.46
N ASN A 171 -5.75 28.82 -21.11
CA ASN A 171 -5.12 30.05 -21.59
C ASN A 171 -4.26 30.74 -20.53
N SER A 172 -4.07 30.11 -19.39
CA SER A 172 -3.29 30.69 -18.29
C SER A 172 -1.79 30.47 -18.51
N THR A 173 -1.00 31.51 -18.20
CA THR A 173 0.46 31.46 -18.24
C THR A 173 1.05 31.30 -16.83
N THR A 174 0.20 31.30 -15.81
CA THR A 174 0.65 31.13 -14.41
C THR A 174 1.22 29.75 -14.19
N PRO A 175 2.39 29.63 -13.56
CA PRO A 175 2.92 28.29 -13.24
C PRO A 175 1.97 27.55 -12.30
N CYS A 176 1.69 26.30 -12.63
CA CYS A 176 0.76 25.47 -11.87
C CYS A 176 1.31 24.06 -11.73
N THR A 177 0.83 23.36 -10.72
CA THR A 177 1.14 21.95 -10.50
C THR A 177 -0.01 21.11 -11.03
N LYS A 178 0.34 20.10 -11.83
CA LYS A 178 -0.65 19.14 -12.35
C LYS A 178 -1.15 18.27 -11.22
N VAL A 179 -2.44 18.01 -11.18
CA VAL A 179 -3.06 17.16 -10.15
C VAL A 179 -3.63 15.92 -10.80
N PHE A 180 -3.18 14.76 -10.32
CA PHE A 180 -3.64 13.45 -10.80
C PHE A 180 -4.32 12.72 -9.67
N VAL A 181 -5.41 12.03 -9.98
CA VAL A 181 -6.08 11.13 -9.04
C VAL A 181 -6.17 9.76 -9.72
N ASN A 182 -5.52 8.78 -9.13
CA ASN A 182 -5.45 7.42 -9.67
C ASN A 182 -5.03 7.41 -11.14
N GLY A 183 -4.06 8.24 -11.49
CA GLY A 183 -3.51 8.29 -12.82
C GLY A 183 -4.26 9.16 -13.82
N VAL A 184 -5.38 9.73 -13.42
CA VAL A 184 -6.17 10.60 -14.29
C VAL A 184 -5.83 12.06 -13.99
N TRP A 185 -5.49 12.81 -15.03
CA TRP A 185 -5.17 14.23 -14.89
C TRP A 185 -6.45 15.01 -14.66
N MET A 186 -6.68 15.43 -13.40
CA MET A 186 -7.93 16.08 -13.01
C MET A 186 -7.91 17.59 -13.24
N GLY A 187 -6.73 18.20 -13.19
CA GLY A 187 -6.64 19.65 -13.33
C GLY A 187 -5.29 20.16 -12.86
N VAL A 188 -5.25 21.42 -12.47
CA VAL A 188 -4.03 22.06 -11.96
C VAL A 188 -4.33 22.79 -10.67
N HIS A 189 -3.27 23.07 -9.88
CA HIS A 189 -3.41 23.82 -8.64
C HIS A 189 -2.25 24.81 -8.52
N ARG A 190 -2.57 26.01 -8.05
CA ARG A 190 -1.58 27.10 -7.98
C ARG A 190 -0.77 27.10 -6.70
N ASP A 191 -1.28 26.46 -5.63
CA ASP A 191 -0.58 26.42 -4.34
C ASP A 191 -0.56 24.98 -3.81
N PRO A 192 0.27 24.11 -4.42
CA PRO A 192 0.29 22.70 -4.03
C PRO A 192 0.80 22.47 -2.61
N ALA A 193 1.70 23.30 -2.10
CA ALA A 193 2.24 23.13 -0.76
C ALA A 193 1.12 23.20 0.30
N ASN A 194 0.28 24.21 0.20
CA ASN A 194 -0.84 24.38 1.14
C ASN A 194 -1.89 23.30 0.96
N LEU A 195 -2.15 22.92 -0.29
CA LEU A 195 -3.11 21.84 -0.60
C LEU A 195 -2.65 20.51 0.03
N VAL A 196 -1.39 20.16 -0.15
CA VAL A 196 -0.84 18.93 0.42
C VAL A 196 -0.91 18.93 1.94
N LYS A 197 -0.56 20.07 2.54
CA LYS A 197 -0.62 20.23 3.99
C LYS A 197 -2.04 19.98 4.51
N THR A 198 -3.03 20.53 3.81
CA THR A 198 -4.43 20.39 4.20
C THR A 198 -4.92 18.94 4.06
N ILE A 199 -4.57 18.30 2.94
CA ILE A 199 -4.97 16.91 2.69
C ILE A 199 -4.37 15.99 3.76
N LYS A 200 -3.09 16.17 4.07
CA LYS A 200 -2.43 15.34 5.08
C LYS A 200 -3.05 15.56 6.47
N LYS A 201 -3.44 16.78 6.78
CA LYS A 201 -4.10 17.08 8.05
C LYS A 201 -5.44 16.34 8.15
N LEU A 202 -6.22 16.35 7.07
CA LEU A 202 -7.50 15.64 7.02
C LEU A 202 -7.32 14.13 7.13
N ARG A 203 -6.28 13.60 6.49
CA ARG A 203 -5.98 12.16 6.57
C ARG A 203 -5.62 11.78 8.00
N ARG A 204 -4.84 12.60 8.69
CA ARG A 204 -4.42 12.34 10.07
C ARG A 204 -5.58 12.45 11.06
N LYS A 205 -6.64 13.18 10.70
CA LYS A 205 -7.86 13.27 11.51
C LYS A 205 -8.88 12.18 11.17
N ASP A 206 -8.57 11.35 10.18
CA ASP A 206 -9.48 10.32 9.68
C ASP A 206 -10.70 10.89 8.94
N ASP A 207 -10.64 12.15 8.52
CA ASP A 207 -11.67 12.73 7.65
C ASP A 207 -11.51 12.25 6.21
N ILE A 208 -10.29 11.91 5.83
CA ILE A 208 -9.97 11.22 4.59
C ILE A 208 -9.41 9.86 5.01
N SER A 209 -9.71 8.81 4.25
CA SER A 209 -9.22 7.46 4.56
C SER A 209 -7.72 7.47 4.80
N PRO A 210 -7.23 6.81 5.85
CA PRO A 210 -5.78 6.77 6.11
C PRO A 210 -4.99 6.04 5.04
N GLU A 211 -5.64 5.29 4.17
CA GLU A 211 -4.96 4.59 3.07
C GLU A 211 -4.68 5.49 1.88
N VAL A 212 -5.30 6.67 1.80
CA VAL A 212 -5.10 7.56 0.67
C VAL A 212 -3.65 8.05 0.65
N SER A 213 -3.03 7.95 -0.52
CA SER A 213 -1.64 8.36 -0.71
C SER A 213 -1.59 9.74 -1.35
N VAL A 214 -0.70 10.59 -0.83
CA VAL A 214 -0.49 11.95 -1.34
C VAL A 214 0.98 12.09 -1.68
N VAL A 215 1.29 12.23 -2.97
CA VAL A 215 2.66 12.32 -3.44
C VAL A 215 2.85 13.66 -4.16
N ARG A 216 3.69 14.51 -3.59
CA ARG A 216 4.06 15.76 -4.25
C ARG A 216 5.44 15.64 -4.88
N ASP A 217 5.48 15.70 -6.20
CA ASP A 217 6.72 15.68 -6.94
C ASP A 217 7.06 17.14 -7.29
N ILE A 218 7.90 17.75 -6.46
CA ILE A 218 8.24 19.18 -6.62
C ILE A 218 8.99 19.41 -7.93
N ARG A 219 9.90 18.53 -8.28
CA ARG A 219 10.73 18.66 -9.47
C ARG A 219 9.90 18.65 -10.75
N GLU A 220 8.94 17.69 -10.84
CA GLU A 220 8.09 17.54 -12.02
C GLU A 220 6.84 18.40 -11.97
N LYS A 221 6.61 19.11 -10.88
CA LYS A 221 5.40 19.92 -10.66
C LYS A 221 4.14 19.07 -10.84
N GLU A 222 4.10 17.96 -10.11
CA GLU A 222 2.97 17.05 -10.12
C GLU A 222 2.54 16.74 -8.70
N LEU A 223 1.23 16.66 -8.52
CA LEU A 223 0.63 16.14 -7.28
C LEU A 223 -0.16 14.91 -7.66
N ARG A 224 0.20 13.78 -7.09
CA ARG A 224 -0.47 12.50 -7.40
C ARG A 224 -1.15 11.98 -6.14
N LEU A 225 -2.43 11.67 -6.28
CA LEU A 225 -3.20 11.06 -5.20
C LEU A 225 -3.66 9.68 -5.63
N TYR A 226 -3.57 8.73 -4.71
CA TYR A 226 -3.96 7.34 -4.97
C TYR A 226 -4.93 6.87 -3.89
N THR A 227 -6.04 6.28 -4.34
CA THR A 227 -7.04 5.70 -3.44
C THR A 227 -7.29 4.22 -3.76
N ASP A 228 -6.62 3.68 -4.78
CA ASP A 228 -6.89 2.33 -5.27
C ASP A 228 -6.37 1.25 -4.33
N ALA A 229 -6.83 0.03 -4.56
CA ALA A 229 -6.42 -1.15 -3.81
C ALA A 229 -5.07 -1.68 -4.31
N GLY A 230 -4.41 -2.45 -3.48
CA GLY A 230 -3.23 -3.20 -3.89
C GLY A 230 -1.90 -2.52 -3.65
N ARG A 231 -1.91 -1.32 -3.12
CA ARG A 231 -0.65 -0.63 -2.80
C ARG A 231 -0.07 -1.18 -1.51
N VAL A 232 1.22 -1.46 -1.51
CA VAL A 232 1.91 -1.89 -0.30
C VAL A 232 2.23 -0.65 0.53
N CYS A 233 1.87 -0.66 1.80
CA CYS A 233 2.13 0.46 2.69
C CYS A 233 2.61 -0.04 4.05
N ARG A 234 3.17 0.87 4.82
CA ARG A 234 3.65 0.54 6.16
C ARG A 234 3.41 1.71 7.10
N PRO A 235 3.22 1.41 8.40
CA PRO A 235 3.00 2.46 9.38
C PRO A 235 4.31 3.06 9.85
N LEU A 236 4.29 4.38 10.09
CA LEU A 236 5.40 5.12 10.66
C LEU A 236 4.87 6.08 11.71
N PHE A 237 5.69 6.38 12.71
CA PHE A 237 5.35 7.43 13.66
C PHE A 237 5.44 8.79 12.97
N ILE A 238 4.48 9.65 13.27
CA ILE A 238 4.46 11.01 12.73
C ILE A 238 5.35 11.90 13.60
N VAL A 239 6.14 12.73 12.93
CA VAL A 239 7.03 13.70 13.58
C VAL A 239 6.57 15.10 13.19
N GLU A 240 6.30 15.94 14.19
CA GLU A 240 5.95 17.33 13.99
C GLU A 240 6.89 18.19 14.82
N ASN A 241 7.47 19.23 14.20
CA ASN A 241 8.41 20.13 14.87
C ASN A 241 9.56 19.36 15.52
N GLN A 242 10.10 18.36 14.81
CA GLN A 242 11.24 17.55 15.24
C GLN A 242 10.95 16.74 16.52
N GLN A 243 9.69 16.51 16.82
CA GLN A 243 9.29 15.68 17.96
C GLN A 243 8.26 14.65 17.52
N LEU A 244 8.32 13.46 18.13
CA LEU A 244 7.29 12.46 17.92
C LEU A 244 5.95 13.01 18.42
N VAL A 245 4.89 12.77 17.65
CA VAL A 245 3.53 13.03 18.13
C VAL A 245 3.19 12.04 19.22
N LEU A 246 3.75 10.84 19.15
CA LEU A 246 3.57 9.82 20.18
C LEU A 246 4.09 10.33 21.54
N GLN A 247 3.25 10.23 22.56
CA GLN A 247 3.57 10.66 23.91
C GLN A 247 3.40 9.50 24.88
N LYS A 248 3.88 9.68 26.10
CA LYS A 248 3.75 8.65 27.13
C LYS A 248 2.30 8.30 27.42
N LYS A 249 1.38 9.27 27.30
CA LYS A 249 -0.05 9.02 27.50
C LYS A 249 -0.60 7.99 26.52
N HIS A 250 -0.13 8.03 25.27
CA HIS A 250 -0.58 7.07 24.26
C HIS A 250 -0.16 5.64 24.64
N ILE A 251 1.06 5.50 25.13
CA ILE A 251 1.56 4.20 25.57
C ILE A 251 0.77 3.70 26.76
N ARG A 252 0.47 4.59 27.72
CA ARG A 252 -0.34 4.24 28.87
C ARG A 252 -1.74 3.76 28.46
N TRP A 253 -2.36 4.49 27.51
CA TRP A 253 -3.68 4.10 27.00
C TRP A 253 -3.67 2.75 26.28
N LEU A 254 -2.62 2.49 25.50
CA LEU A 254 -2.50 1.20 24.83
C LEU A 254 -2.36 0.06 25.84
N ASN A 255 -1.61 0.28 26.91
CA ASN A 255 -1.43 -0.75 27.94
C ASN A 255 -2.71 -1.02 28.73
N SER A 256 -3.49 0.02 29.00
CA SER A 256 -4.74 -0.12 29.74
C SER A 256 -5.93 -0.46 28.86
N HIS A 257 -5.79 -0.30 27.53
CA HIS A 257 -6.83 -0.52 26.52
C HIS A 257 -7.90 0.57 26.52
N TYR A 258 -7.77 1.62 27.31
CA TYR A 258 -8.73 2.72 27.38
C TYR A 258 -8.01 4.06 27.50
N ASN A 259 -8.60 5.10 26.86
CA ASN A 259 -8.10 6.46 27.03
C ASN A 259 -8.72 7.12 28.28
N ASP A 260 -8.39 8.39 28.50
CA ASP A 260 -8.88 9.13 29.69
C ASP A 260 -10.39 9.33 29.67
N ASP A 261 -11.02 9.26 28.49
CA ASP A 261 -12.48 9.41 28.37
C ASP A 261 -13.21 8.06 28.50
N GLY A 262 -12.50 6.99 28.78
CA GLY A 262 -13.09 5.66 28.94
C GLY A 262 -13.38 4.95 27.61
N GLU A 263 -12.94 5.52 26.50
CA GLU A 263 -13.11 4.90 25.19
C GLU A 263 -12.01 3.88 24.93
N GLU A 264 -12.35 2.80 24.22
CA GLU A 264 -11.39 1.77 23.86
C GLU A 264 -10.24 2.39 23.04
N TYR A 265 -9.01 2.05 23.40
CA TYR A 265 -7.83 2.57 22.73
C TYR A 265 -6.94 1.41 22.26
N LYS A 266 -6.71 1.35 20.96
CA LYS A 266 -5.94 0.26 20.35
C LYS A 266 -5.14 0.82 19.18
N TRP A 267 -4.52 -0.07 18.40
CA TRP A 267 -3.65 0.34 17.29
C TRP A 267 -4.37 1.30 16.33
N GLU A 268 -5.61 0.98 15.95
CA GLU A 268 -6.36 1.83 15.03
C GLU A 268 -6.57 3.24 15.58
N SER A 269 -6.63 3.36 16.91
CA SER A 269 -6.79 4.68 17.55
C SER A 269 -5.57 5.56 17.32
N LEU A 270 -4.37 4.97 17.25
CA LEU A 270 -3.15 5.72 16.94
C LEU A 270 -3.22 6.30 15.53
N VAL A 271 -3.72 5.51 14.60
CA VAL A 271 -3.85 5.97 13.20
C VAL A 271 -4.89 7.08 13.09
N LYS A 272 -6.05 6.90 13.70
CA LYS A 272 -7.14 7.90 13.67
C LYS A 272 -6.80 9.17 14.44
N GLY A 273 -5.93 9.04 15.42
CA GLY A 273 -5.54 10.18 16.25
C GLY A 273 -4.34 10.95 15.74
N GLY A 274 -3.81 10.57 14.60
CA GLY A 274 -2.68 11.31 14.00
C GLY A 274 -1.33 11.03 14.65
N VAL A 275 -1.17 9.89 15.30
CA VAL A 275 0.11 9.50 15.91
C VAL A 275 0.92 8.62 14.95
N VAL A 276 0.25 7.72 14.25
CA VAL A 276 0.83 6.81 13.27
C VAL A 276 0.17 7.07 11.92
N GLU A 277 0.95 6.98 10.86
CA GLU A 277 0.47 7.23 9.50
C GLU A 277 0.91 6.11 8.59
N LEU A 278 0.00 5.68 7.71
CA LEU A 278 0.33 4.68 6.70
C LEU A 278 0.91 5.37 5.48
N LEU A 279 2.09 4.95 5.06
CA LEU A 279 2.73 5.47 3.85
C LEU A 279 2.95 4.33 2.86
N ASP A 280 2.52 4.53 1.61
CA ASP A 280 2.82 3.56 0.58
C ASP A 280 4.21 3.82 0.00
N ALA A 281 4.67 2.94 -0.89
CA ALA A 281 6.03 3.04 -1.43
C ALA A 281 6.24 4.32 -2.22
N GLU A 282 5.21 4.80 -2.91
CA GLU A 282 5.33 6.01 -3.71
C GLU A 282 5.47 7.25 -2.84
N GLU A 283 4.62 7.37 -1.81
CA GLU A 283 4.67 8.53 -0.90
C GLU A 283 5.94 8.50 -0.06
N GLU A 284 6.44 7.32 0.27
CA GLU A 284 7.63 7.18 1.11
C GLU A 284 8.84 7.90 0.50
N GLU A 285 8.90 7.99 -0.81
CA GLU A 285 10.01 8.67 -1.49
C GLU A 285 10.05 10.18 -1.23
N THR A 286 8.94 10.74 -0.75
CA THR A 286 8.81 12.18 -0.55
C THR A 286 8.99 12.61 0.91
N VAL A 287 9.23 11.67 1.83
CA VAL A 287 9.30 11.96 3.25
C VAL A 287 10.72 11.74 3.78
N MET A 288 10.95 12.26 4.96
CA MET A 288 12.24 12.12 5.67
C MET A 288 12.00 11.29 6.92
N ILE A 289 12.57 10.09 6.97
CA ILE A 289 12.29 9.12 8.02
C ILE A 289 13.53 8.92 8.89
N SER A 290 13.40 9.17 10.18
CA SER A 290 14.49 8.88 11.13
C SER A 290 14.44 7.41 11.55
N MET A 291 15.60 6.84 11.83
CA MET A 291 15.68 5.44 12.22
C MET A 291 15.31 5.23 13.69
N THR A 292 15.60 6.20 14.53
CA THR A 292 15.36 6.12 15.98
C THR A 292 14.90 7.47 16.51
N PRO A 293 14.21 7.48 17.66
CA PRO A 293 13.90 8.77 18.30
C PRO A 293 15.13 9.55 18.71
N GLU A 294 16.26 8.89 18.94
CA GLU A 294 17.52 9.55 19.26
C GLU A 294 18.00 10.46 18.14
N ASP A 295 17.71 10.08 16.89
CA ASP A 295 18.04 10.94 15.74
C ASP A 295 17.27 12.24 15.80
N LEU A 296 16.04 12.21 16.29
CA LEU A 296 15.22 13.43 16.45
C LEU A 296 15.82 14.32 17.53
N GLU A 297 16.24 13.72 18.65
CA GLU A 297 16.86 14.47 19.72
C GLU A 297 18.15 15.11 19.25
N ASN A 298 18.99 14.37 18.53
CA ASN A 298 20.24 14.90 17.99
C ASN A 298 19.98 16.06 17.03
N SER A 299 18.94 15.95 16.21
CA SER A 299 18.59 17.02 15.27
C SER A 299 18.16 18.29 16.01
N ARG A 300 17.40 18.14 17.09
CA ARG A 300 17.00 19.30 17.91
C ARG A 300 18.20 19.95 18.56
N LEU A 301 19.15 19.15 19.05
CA LEU A 301 20.38 19.68 19.62
C LEU A 301 21.21 20.44 18.59
N GLN A 302 21.31 19.93 17.38
CA GLN A 302 22.03 20.59 16.29
C GLN A 302 21.37 21.94 15.93
N GLN A 303 20.06 22.02 15.98
CA GLN A 303 19.36 23.26 15.69
C GLN A 303 19.65 24.32 16.75
N ARG A 304 19.95 23.90 17.98
CA ARG A 304 20.35 24.81 19.07
C ARG A 304 21.83 25.14 19.04
N GLY A 305 22.58 24.57 18.09
CA GLY A 305 24.00 24.77 18.00
C GLY A 305 24.83 23.85 18.89
N ILE A 306 24.19 22.82 19.46
CA ILE A 306 24.88 21.87 20.33
C ILE A 306 25.22 20.62 19.51
N ASN A 307 26.50 20.26 19.46
CA ASN A 307 26.92 19.05 18.75
C ASN A 307 26.58 17.81 19.57
N PRO A 308 25.89 16.80 19.02
CA PRO A 308 25.67 15.58 19.76
C PRO A 308 26.98 14.88 20.08
N GLN A 309 27.10 14.35 21.31
CA GLN A 309 28.27 13.58 21.69
C GLN A 309 28.17 12.18 21.09
N THR A 310 29.32 11.64 20.72
CA THR A 310 29.37 10.24 20.29
C THR A 310 29.13 9.34 21.49
N ASN A 311 28.73 8.09 21.24
CA ASN A 311 28.35 7.15 22.29
C ASN A 311 29.46 6.96 23.34
N ASP A 312 30.73 7.07 22.95
CA ASP A 312 31.85 6.84 23.84
C ASP A 312 32.43 8.12 24.40
N GLY A 313 31.82 9.26 24.12
CA GLY A 313 32.35 10.54 24.54
C GLY A 313 33.64 10.92 23.84
N GLU A 314 34.07 10.18 22.85
CA GLU A 314 35.30 10.44 22.14
C GLU A 314 35.08 11.47 21.03
N PHE A 315 36.13 12.28 20.82
CA PHE A 315 36.14 13.24 19.74
C PHE A 315 36.32 12.51 18.40
N ASP A 316 35.38 12.69 17.48
CA ASP A 316 35.44 12.13 16.14
C ASP A 316 35.56 13.28 15.13
N PRO A 317 36.76 13.46 14.52
CA PRO A 317 36.92 14.55 13.55
C PRO A 317 35.96 14.45 12.35
N ALA A 318 35.63 13.25 11.93
CA ALA A 318 34.66 13.05 10.82
C ALA A 318 33.28 13.50 11.22
N ALA A 319 32.86 13.19 12.44
CA ALA A 319 31.56 13.63 12.96
C ALA A 319 31.50 15.15 13.07
N ARG A 320 32.61 15.77 13.45
CA ARG A 320 32.70 17.22 13.56
C ARG A 320 32.55 17.90 12.19
N LEU A 321 33.14 17.32 11.18
CA LEU A 321 33.02 17.85 9.81
C LEU A 321 31.61 17.75 9.29
N LYS A 322 30.89 16.71 9.67
CA LYS A 322 29.50 16.51 9.26
C LYS A 322 28.52 17.35 10.08
N ALA A 323 28.87 17.68 11.31
CA ALA A 323 27.96 18.27 12.29
C ALA A 323 27.56 19.71 12.00
N GLY A 324 28.18 20.38 11.08
CA GLY A 324 27.92 21.79 10.84
C GLY A 324 27.02 22.09 9.63
N VAL A 325 26.67 21.10 8.86
CA VAL A 325 26.16 21.40 7.53
C VAL A 325 24.63 21.46 7.48
N ASN A 326 23.93 20.45 7.91
CA ASN A 326 22.46 20.48 7.85
C ASN A 326 21.85 19.56 8.90
N SER A 327 20.94 20.12 9.69
CA SER A 327 20.05 19.26 10.48
C SER A 327 18.92 18.79 9.57
N HIS A 328 18.64 17.51 9.64
CA HIS A 328 17.53 16.96 8.85
C HIS A 328 16.20 17.43 9.41
N THR A 329 15.27 17.75 8.52
CA THR A 329 13.89 18.05 8.90
C THR A 329 13.11 16.75 8.82
N TRP A 330 13.05 16.01 9.90
CA TRP A 330 12.39 14.73 9.95
C TRP A 330 10.87 14.90 9.91
N THR A 331 10.19 14.08 9.13
CA THR A 331 8.73 14.08 9.04
C THR A 331 8.14 12.83 9.66
N HIS A 332 8.90 11.75 9.74
CA HIS A 332 8.44 10.46 10.25
C HIS A 332 9.58 9.76 10.98
N CYS A 333 9.23 8.73 11.74
CA CYS A 333 10.20 7.91 12.45
C CYS A 333 9.79 6.45 12.36
N GLU A 334 10.78 5.57 12.18
CA GLU A 334 10.54 4.13 12.18
C GLU A 334 9.98 3.68 13.51
N ILE A 335 9.02 2.74 13.46
CA ILE A 335 8.52 2.11 14.68
C ILE A 335 9.64 1.28 15.31
N HIS A 336 10.28 0.44 14.49
CA HIS A 336 11.51 -0.25 14.87
C HIS A 336 12.20 -0.71 13.60
N PRO A 337 13.52 -0.55 13.47
CA PRO A 337 14.19 -0.96 12.22
C PRO A 337 14.06 -2.43 11.88
N SER A 338 13.87 -3.32 12.88
CA SER A 338 13.72 -4.75 12.62
C SER A 338 12.42 -5.10 11.90
N MET A 339 11.49 -4.14 11.80
CA MET A 339 10.22 -4.37 11.10
C MET A 339 10.38 -4.51 9.59
N ILE A 340 11.57 -4.34 9.05
CA ILE A 340 11.83 -4.65 7.64
C ILE A 340 11.85 -6.16 7.37
N LEU A 341 12.01 -6.98 8.40
CA LEU A 341 12.11 -8.42 8.25
C LEU A 341 10.75 -9.09 8.11
N GLY A 342 10.72 -10.22 7.43
CA GLY A 342 9.53 -11.05 7.36
C GLY A 342 9.46 -12.02 8.53
N VAL A 343 8.45 -12.90 8.52
CA VAL A 343 8.18 -13.80 9.64
C VAL A 343 9.36 -14.71 9.91
N CYS A 344 9.85 -15.43 8.89
CA CYS A 344 10.93 -16.40 9.11
C CYS A 344 12.25 -15.73 9.45
N ALA A 345 12.54 -14.61 8.80
CA ALA A 345 13.80 -13.91 9.05
C ALA A 345 13.84 -13.28 10.44
N SER A 346 12.69 -12.94 11.02
CA SER A 346 12.63 -12.31 12.33
C SER A 346 12.89 -13.29 13.48
N ILE A 347 12.75 -14.61 13.22
CA ILE A 347 12.97 -15.64 14.20
C ILE A 347 14.47 -15.95 14.29
#